data_bbd0826531ef70b9f77a14a99e46a03a
#
_entry.id   bbd0826531ef70b9f77a14a99e46a03a
#
_cell.length_a   1.000
_cell.length_b   1.000
_cell.length_c   1.000
_cell.angle_alpha   90.00
_cell.angle_beta   90.00
_cell.angle_gamma   90.00
#
_symmetry.space_group_name_H-M   'P 1'
#
loop_
_entity.id
_entity.type
_entity.pdbx_description
1 polymer ?
#
loop_
_entity_poly.entity_id
_entity_poly.type
_entity_poly.pdbx_seq_one_letter_code
_entity_poly.pdbx_strand_id
1 'polypeptide(L)'
;QALWQHRELLIASTVREVLGRYRGSTFGLLWSIFNPVFLLSVYTFVFSVVFRSRWSGGGGSKTEFALVLFAGLIFFNMLSDCLSRAPTVITSNVNYVKKVIFPLEILPVIVVFSAAFHALISMGVWFLAYFLFVGPPSLNVIYLPVLVLSLLWISMGVSWILSSLGV
;
A
#
# COMPACT_ATOMS: atom_id res chain seq x y z
N GLN A 1 -16.65 -0.82 18.33
CA GLN A 1 -17.61 0.31 18.48
C GLN A 1 -16.88 1.65 18.40
N ALA A 2 -15.71 1.83 19.02
CA ALA A 2 -14.93 3.08 19.02
C ALA A 2 -14.55 3.58 17.60
N LEU A 3 -14.10 2.70 16.72
CA LEU A 3 -13.70 3.06 15.34
C LEU A 3 -14.89 3.59 14.52
N TRP A 4 -16.08 3.03 14.72
CA TRP A 4 -17.28 3.47 14.02
C TRP A 4 -17.80 4.82 14.49
N GLN A 5 -17.71 5.08 15.79
CA GLN A 5 -18.07 6.38 16.38
C GLN A 5 -17.15 7.52 15.92
N HIS A 6 -15.86 7.21 15.67
CA HIS A 6 -14.85 8.20 15.27
C HIS A 6 -14.48 8.13 13.78
N ARG A 7 -15.38 7.60 12.91
CA ARG A 7 -15.11 7.40 11.48
C ARG A 7 -14.71 8.69 10.75
N GLU A 8 -15.33 9.82 11.08
CA GLU A 8 -15.02 11.11 10.45
C GLU A 8 -13.60 11.57 10.82
N LEU A 9 -13.22 11.39 12.07
CA LEU A 9 -11.89 11.69 12.55
C LEU A 9 -10.85 10.78 11.89
N LEU A 10 -11.16 9.50 11.72
CA LEU A 10 -10.30 8.53 11.06
C LEU A 10 -10.08 8.90 9.60
N ILE A 11 -11.13 9.22 8.85
CA ILE A 11 -11.04 9.63 7.45
C ILE A 11 -10.23 10.92 7.34
N ALA A 12 -10.56 11.95 8.11
CA ALA A 12 -9.85 13.23 8.08
C ALA A 12 -8.37 13.08 8.42
N SER A 13 -8.04 12.24 9.40
CA SER A 13 -6.65 11.98 9.80
C SER A 13 -5.89 11.16 8.75
N THR A 14 -6.54 10.17 8.12
CA THR A 14 -5.94 9.40 7.02
C THR A 14 -5.66 10.29 5.81
N VAL A 15 -6.61 11.14 5.41
CA VAL A 15 -6.41 12.10 4.31
C VAL A 15 -5.25 13.03 4.62
N ARG A 16 -5.18 13.56 5.84
CA ARG A 16 -4.08 14.42 6.27
C ARG A 16 -2.73 13.68 6.27
N GLU A 17 -2.70 12.42 6.67
CA GLU A 17 -1.51 11.57 6.65
C GLU A 17 -1.01 11.33 5.22
N VAL A 18 -1.93 11.00 4.29
CA VAL A 18 -1.62 10.82 2.86
C VAL A 18 -1.10 12.11 2.26
N LEU A 19 -1.78 13.23 2.47
CA LEU A 19 -1.36 14.54 1.95
C LEU A 19 -0.05 15.01 2.59
N GLY A 20 0.16 14.69 3.85
CA GLY A 20 1.37 15.01 4.62
C GLY A 20 2.63 14.43 4.02
N ARG A 21 2.57 13.22 3.44
CA ARG A 21 3.70 12.57 2.75
C ARG A 21 4.21 13.37 1.55
N TYR A 22 3.35 14.16 0.92
CA TYR A 22 3.67 14.90 -0.30
C TYR A 22 3.75 16.42 -0.07
N ARG A 23 3.60 16.86 1.18
CA ARG A 23 3.65 18.28 1.54
C ARG A 23 5.06 18.83 1.33
N GLY A 24 5.16 19.90 0.53
CA GLY A 24 6.44 20.50 0.15
C GLY A 24 7.05 19.95 -1.14
N SER A 25 6.42 18.95 -1.78
CA SER A 25 6.85 18.47 -3.09
C SER A 25 6.21 19.29 -4.21
N THR A 26 6.98 19.59 -5.26
CA THR A 26 6.51 20.32 -6.47
C THR A 26 5.39 19.58 -7.22
N PHE A 27 5.39 18.26 -7.21
CA PHE A 27 4.38 17.44 -7.88
C PHE A 27 3.26 16.97 -6.94
N GLY A 28 3.38 17.21 -5.63
CA GLY A 28 2.36 16.86 -4.65
C GLY A 28 1.89 15.40 -4.76
N LEU A 29 0.58 15.21 -4.83
CA LEU A 29 -0.05 13.89 -4.87
C LEU A 29 0.25 13.09 -6.16
N LEU A 30 0.71 13.74 -7.24
CA LEU A 30 1.09 13.05 -8.48
C LEU A 30 2.24 12.05 -8.26
N TRP A 31 3.08 12.25 -7.25
CA TRP A 31 4.12 11.29 -6.86
C TRP A 31 3.55 9.93 -6.47
N SER A 32 2.33 9.87 -5.95
CA SER A 32 1.69 8.60 -5.60
C SER A 32 1.41 7.72 -6.82
N ILE A 33 1.23 8.33 -7.99
CA ILE A 33 1.04 7.62 -9.27
C ILE A 33 2.39 7.43 -9.97
N PHE A 34 3.23 8.47 -9.95
CA PHE A 34 4.51 8.44 -10.66
C PHE A 34 5.45 7.35 -10.10
N ASN A 35 5.48 7.20 -8.78
CA ASN A 35 6.35 6.23 -8.13
C ASN A 35 6.05 4.76 -8.53
N PRO A 36 4.81 4.24 -8.46
CA PRO A 36 4.51 2.89 -8.95
C PRO A 36 4.73 2.73 -10.46
N VAL A 37 4.45 3.74 -11.28
CA VAL A 37 4.75 3.69 -12.73
C VAL A 37 6.24 3.57 -12.97
N PHE A 38 7.05 4.37 -12.28
CA PHE A 38 8.50 4.32 -12.39
C PHE A 38 9.05 2.97 -11.93
N LEU A 39 8.62 2.46 -10.76
CA LEU A 39 9.03 1.15 -10.26
C LEU A 39 8.65 0.02 -11.22
N LEU A 40 7.43 0.02 -11.74
CA LEU A 40 7.01 -0.98 -12.74
C LEU A 40 7.89 -0.92 -13.98
N SER A 41 8.24 0.27 -14.46
CA SER A 41 9.12 0.46 -15.62
C SER A 41 10.52 -0.10 -15.34
N VAL A 42 11.10 0.18 -14.18
CA VAL A 42 12.40 -0.33 -13.75
C VAL A 42 12.38 -1.86 -13.65
N TYR A 43 11.38 -2.44 -13.00
CA TYR A 43 11.27 -3.90 -12.88
C TYR A 43 11.08 -4.56 -14.24
N THR A 44 10.23 -3.99 -15.09
CA THR A 44 10.04 -4.49 -16.47
C THR A 44 11.37 -4.47 -17.23
N PHE A 45 12.13 -3.38 -17.15
CA PHE A 45 13.45 -3.27 -17.79
C PHE A 45 14.43 -4.31 -17.23
N VAL A 46 14.58 -4.37 -15.91
CA VAL A 46 15.56 -5.25 -15.26
C VAL A 46 15.26 -6.71 -15.57
N PHE A 47 14.02 -7.16 -15.40
CA PHE A 47 13.69 -8.58 -15.58
C PHE A 47 13.50 -8.99 -17.04
N SER A 48 13.10 -8.08 -17.91
CA SER A 48 12.94 -8.40 -19.35
C SER A 48 14.25 -8.28 -20.12
N VAL A 49 15.09 -7.30 -19.81
CA VAL A 49 16.31 -6.98 -20.57
C VAL A 49 17.56 -7.56 -19.90
N VAL A 50 17.76 -7.28 -18.60
CA VAL A 50 19.00 -7.65 -17.90
C VAL A 50 18.99 -9.14 -17.54
N PHE A 51 17.98 -9.60 -16.79
CA PHE A 51 17.91 -10.99 -16.35
C PHE A 51 17.32 -11.95 -17.39
N ARG A 52 16.67 -11.44 -18.43
CA ARG A 52 15.96 -12.24 -19.44
C ARG A 52 15.05 -13.32 -18.84
N SER A 53 14.52 -13.03 -17.66
CA SER A 53 13.65 -13.95 -16.91
C SER A 53 12.37 -14.24 -17.66
N ARG A 54 11.94 -15.51 -17.61
CA ARG A 54 10.67 -15.98 -18.19
C ARG A 54 9.94 -16.82 -17.16
N TRP A 55 8.62 -16.80 -17.22
CA TRP A 55 7.79 -17.69 -16.41
C TRP A 55 7.97 -19.14 -16.92
N SER A 56 8.32 -20.06 -16.03
CA SER A 56 8.64 -21.47 -16.37
C SER A 56 7.46 -22.30 -16.90
N GLY A 57 6.26 -21.74 -16.98
CA GLY A 57 5.02 -22.44 -17.34
C GLY A 57 4.66 -22.46 -18.84
N GLY A 58 5.58 -22.14 -19.74
CA GLY A 58 5.36 -22.23 -21.18
C GLY A 58 4.74 -20.99 -21.81
N GLY A 59 5.51 -20.25 -22.58
CA GLY A 59 5.01 -19.19 -23.47
C GLY A 59 4.85 -17.79 -22.87
N GLY A 60 5.00 -17.60 -21.56
CA GLY A 60 4.85 -16.30 -20.89
C GLY A 60 5.84 -15.25 -21.39
N SER A 61 5.34 -14.05 -21.69
CA SER A 61 6.17 -12.94 -22.11
C SER A 61 7.03 -12.45 -20.93
N LYS A 62 8.18 -11.83 -21.24
CA LYS A 62 9.04 -11.22 -20.22
C LYS A 62 8.31 -10.15 -19.40
N THR A 63 7.41 -9.44 -20.05
CA THR A 63 6.57 -8.42 -19.44
C THR A 63 5.57 -9.01 -18.44
N GLU A 64 5.04 -10.18 -18.75
CA GLU A 64 4.14 -10.93 -17.86
C GLU A 64 4.81 -11.29 -16.54
N PHE A 65 6.06 -11.75 -16.60
CA PHE A 65 6.85 -12.02 -15.40
C PHE A 65 7.04 -10.78 -14.52
N ALA A 66 7.39 -9.64 -15.13
CA ALA A 66 7.55 -8.38 -14.41
C ALA A 66 6.25 -7.91 -13.76
N LEU A 67 5.10 -8.08 -14.43
CA LEU A 67 3.79 -7.73 -13.92
C LEU A 67 3.38 -8.61 -12.73
N VAL A 68 3.62 -9.93 -12.79
CA VAL A 68 3.34 -10.84 -11.67
C VAL A 68 4.20 -10.49 -10.46
N LEU A 69 5.49 -10.23 -10.68
CA LEU A 69 6.41 -9.83 -9.62
C LEU A 69 5.98 -8.49 -8.99
N PHE A 70 5.61 -7.51 -9.80
CA PHE A 70 5.16 -6.21 -9.32
C PHE A 70 3.86 -6.33 -8.51
N ALA A 71 2.92 -7.20 -8.91
CA ALA A 71 1.74 -7.51 -8.12
C ALA A 71 2.10 -8.00 -6.70
N GLY A 72 3.04 -8.93 -6.60
CA GLY A 72 3.54 -9.39 -5.29
C GLY A 72 4.18 -8.27 -4.48
N LEU A 73 4.94 -7.38 -5.13
CA LEU A 73 5.59 -6.24 -4.48
C LEU A 73 4.60 -5.19 -3.95
N ILE A 74 3.43 -5.01 -4.58
CA ILE A 74 2.38 -4.12 -4.06
C ILE A 74 1.95 -4.57 -2.66
N PHE A 75 1.67 -5.85 -2.48
CA PHE A 75 1.27 -6.43 -1.19
C PHE A 75 2.40 -6.39 -0.17
N PHE A 76 3.62 -6.73 -0.61
CA PHE A 76 4.80 -6.67 0.24
C PHE A 76 5.07 -5.24 0.74
N ASN A 77 5.02 -4.24 -0.15
CA ASN A 77 5.25 -2.85 0.20
C ASN A 77 4.19 -2.31 1.15
N MET A 78 2.92 -2.68 0.96
CA MET A 78 1.84 -2.31 1.87
C MET A 78 2.09 -2.84 3.28
N LEU A 79 2.43 -4.12 3.41
CA LEU A 79 2.73 -4.72 4.71
C LEU A 79 4.00 -4.10 5.33
N SER A 80 5.05 -3.93 4.54
CA SER A 80 6.32 -3.32 4.97
C SER A 80 6.14 -1.88 5.47
N ASP A 81 5.30 -1.08 4.82
CA ASP A 81 4.98 0.29 5.27
C ASP A 81 4.26 0.26 6.63
N CYS A 82 3.32 -0.67 6.83
CA CYS A 82 2.66 -0.86 8.11
C CYS A 82 3.64 -1.28 9.21
N LEU A 83 4.49 -2.28 8.95
CA LEU A 83 5.46 -2.81 9.91
C LEU A 83 6.51 -1.77 10.34
N SER A 84 6.98 -0.96 9.40
CA SER A 84 8.03 0.04 9.67
C SER A 84 7.50 1.26 10.43
N ARG A 85 6.23 1.63 10.25
CA ARG A 85 5.65 2.85 10.84
C ARG A 85 4.85 2.60 12.13
N ALA A 86 4.25 1.41 12.28
CA ALA A 86 3.43 1.10 13.43
C ALA A 86 4.16 1.27 14.79
N PRO A 87 5.42 0.84 14.97
CA PRO A 87 6.11 0.98 16.26
C PRO A 87 6.28 2.43 16.72
N THR A 88 6.45 3.35 15.78
CA THR A 88 6.74 4.77 16.10
C THR A 88 5.52 5.67 16.01
N VAL A 89 4.35 5.15 15.62
CA VAL A 89 3.17 5.97 15.36
C VAL A 89 2.66 6.71 16.60
N ILE A 90 2.74 6.12 17.79
CA ILE A 90 2.31 6.76 19.04
C ILE A 90 3.34 7.77 19.48
N THR A 91 4.62 7.42 19.50
CA THR A 91 5.72 8.29 19.94
C THR A 91 5.96 9.46 19.00
N SER A 92 5.73 9.32 17.70
CA SER A 92 5.81 10.43 16.74
C SER A 92 4.63 11.41 16.84
N ASN A 93 3.52 11.00 17.46
CA ASN A 93 2.29 11.78 17.57
C ASN A 93 2.01 12.27 19.00
N VAL A 94 3.04 12.72 19.74
CA VAL A 94 2.93 13.16 21.14
C VAL A 94 1.85 14.21 21.38
N ASN A 95 1.57 15.06 20.38
CA ASN A 95 0.52 16.08 20.49
C ASN A 95 -0.88 15.48 20.61
N TYR A 96 -1.12 14.28 20.06
CA TYR A 96 -2.38 13.56 20.20
C TYR A 96 -2.44 12.81 21.54
N VAL A 97 -1.30 12.27 21.99
CA VAL A 97 -1.19 11.55 23.27
C VAL A 97 -1.50 12.49 24.46
N LYS A 98 -1.09 13.76 24.36
CA LYS A 98 -1.33 14.77 25.41
C LYS A 98 -2.78 15.30 25.43
N LYS A 99 -3.58 15.04 24.41
CA LYS A 99 -4.99 15.44 24.35
C LYS A 99 -5.86 14.34 24.98
N VAL A 100 -6.44 14.62 26.12
CA VAL A 100 -7.26 13.68 26.94
C VAL A 100 -8.43 13.01 26.15
N ILE A 101 -8.88 13.59 25.04
CA ILE A 101 -10.06 13.16 24.29
C ILE A 101 -9.70 12.39 23.01
N PHE A 102 -8.42 12.22 22.66
CA PHE A 102 -8.05 11.55 21.41
C PHE A 102 -7.92 10.03 21.62
N PRO A 103 -8.73 9.20 20.92
CA PRO A 103 -8.62 7.74 21.01
C PRO A 103 -7.35 7.25 20.29
N LEU A 104 -6.33 6.90 21.06
CA LEU A 104 -5.01 6.46 20.54
C LEU A 104 -5.10 5.20 19.66
N GLU A 105 -6.14 4.39 19.87
CA GLU A 105 -6.44 3.17 19.07
C GLU A 105 -6.62 3.46 17.58
N ILE A 106 -6.91 4.71 17.20
CA ILE A 106 -7.10 5.13 15.81
C ILE A 106 -5.74 5.29 15.08
N LEU A 107 -4.65 5.61 15.79
CA LEU A 107 -3.36 5.90 15.17
C LEU A 107 -2.80 4.75 14.30
N PRO A 108 -2.76 3.49 14.79
CA PRO A 108 -2.32 2.38 13.95
C PRO A 108 -3.23 2.15 12.74
N VAL A 109 -4.55 2.39 12.91
CA VAL A 109 -5.53 2.25 11.82
C VAL A 109 -5.27 3.27 10.71
N ILE A 110 -4.91 4.51 11.05
CA ILE A 110 -4.54 5.56 10.08
C ILE A 110 -3.34 5.11 9.24
N VAL A 111 -2.33 4.48 9.84
CA VAL A 111 -1.17 3.95 9.12
C VAL A 111 -1.59 2.90 8.10
N VAL A 112 -2.44 1.95 8.50
CA VAL A 112 -2.93 0.88 7.62
C VAL A 112 -3.75 1.45 6.46
N PHE A 113 -4.67 2.38 6.72
CA PHE A 113 -5.47 3.01 5.65
C PHE A 113 -4.63 3.87 4.71
N SER A 114 -3.60 4.56 5.23
CA SER A 114 -2.65 5.29 4.39
C SER A 114 -1.84 4.36 3.49
N ALA A 115 -1.36 3.23 4.02
CA ALA A 115 -0.66 2.21 3.24
C ALA A 115 -1.58 1.56 2.19
N ALA A 116 -2.84 1.27 2.56
CA ALA A 116 -3.85 0.75 1.66
C ALA A 116 -4.16 1.70 0.50
N PHE A 117 -4.24 3.00 0.76
CA PHE A 117 -4.43 4.01 -0.29
C PHE A 117 -3.31 3.94 -1.34
N HIS A 118 -2.04 3.86 -0.93
CA HIS A 118 -0.93 3.73 -1.87
C HIS A 118 -0.92 2.38 -2.61
N ALA A 119 -1.31 1.30 -1.92
CA ALA A 119 -1.46 0.00 -2.55
C ALA A 119 -2.57 0.00 -3.62
N LEU A 120 -3.70 0.66 -3.36
CA LEU A 120 -4.79 0.80 -4.33
C LEU A 120 -4.37 1.59 -5.58
N ILE A 121 -3.62 2.68 -5.42
CA ILE A 121 -3.07 3.42 -6.57
C ILE A 121 -2.12 2.53 -7.38
N SER A 122 -1.18 1.84 -6.70
CA SER A 122 -0.24 0.92 -7.35
C SER A 122 -0.95 -0.21 -8.08
N MET A 123 -2.05 -0.71 -7.51
CA MET A 123 -2.91 -1.72 -8.13
C MET A 123 -3.63 -1.18 -9.36
N GLY A 124 -4.10 0.06 -9.33
CA GLY A 124 -4.66 0.74 -10.50
C GLY A 124 -3.66 0.86 -11.65
N VAL A 125 -2.41 1.25 -11.35
CA VAL A 125 -1.31 1.28 -12.31
C VAL A 125 -1.01 -0.12 -12.85
N TRP A 126 -0.99 -1.12 -11.99
CA TRP A 126 -0.79 -2.52 -12.40
C TRP A 126 -1.89 -3.02 -13.32
N PHE A 127 -3.16 -2.76 -13.01
CA PHE A 127 -4.29 -3.12 -13.86
C PHE A 127 -4.21 -2.49 -15.25
N LEU A 128 -3.86 -1.19 -15.29
CA LEU A 128 -3.69 -0.48 -16.56
C LEU A 128 -2.57 -1.10 -17.39
N ALA A 129 -1.43 -1.37 -16.79
CA ALA A 129 -0.29 -1.99 -17.45
C ALA A 129 -0.62 -3.44 -17.91
N TYR A 130 -1.29 -4.22 -17.06
CA TYR A 130 -1.72 -5.57 -17.41
C TYR A 130 -2.63 -5.57 -18.63
N PHE A 131 -3.63 -4.67 -18.64
CA PHE A 131 -4.56 -4.54 -19.76
C PHE A 131 -3.87 -4.14 -21.07
N LEU A 132 -2.87 -3.24 -20.99
CA LEU A 132 -2.15 -2.75 -22.18
C LEU A 132 -1.17 -3.79 -22.75
N PHE A 133 -0.51 -4.57 -21.92
CA PHE A 133 0.59 -5.45 -22.35
C PHE A 133 0.18 -6.93 -22.51
N VAL A 134 -0.80 -7.39 -21.74
CA VAL A 134 -1.21 -8.80 -21.70
C VAL A 134 -2.61 -8.98 -22.28
N GLY A 135 -3.49 -8.00 -22.07
CA GLY A 135 -4.88 -8.04 -22.53
C GLY A 135 -5.88 -8.14 -21.37
N PRO A 136 -7.13 -8.52 -21.66
CA PRO A 136 -8.17 -8.58 -20.64
C PRO A 136 -7.80 -9.57 -19.52
N PRO A 137 -7.95 -9.16 -18.24
CA PRO A 137 -7.61 -10.01 -17.12
C PRO A 137 -8.52 -11.24 -17.06
N SER A 138 -7.96 -12.37 -16.61
CA SER A 138 -8.72 -13.59 -16.39
C SER A 138 -9.75 -13.43 -15.25
N LEU A 139 -10.79 -14.27 -15.24
CA LEU A 139 -11.81 -14.27 -14.18
C LEU A 139 -11.25 -14.44 -12.75
N ASN A 140 -10.03 -14.94 -12.62
CA ASN A 140 -9.35 -15.11 -11.35
C ASN A 140 -9.09 -13.77 -10.61
N VAL A 141 -9.13 -12.63 -11.32
CA VAL A 141 -9.02 -11.29 -10.71
C VAL A 141 -10.15 -11.03 -9.69
N ILE A 142 -11.26 -11.76 -9.76
CA ILE A 142 -12.34 -11.64 -8.78
C ILE A 142 -11.91 -12.03 -7.35
N TYR A 143 -10.83 -12.80 -7.19
CA TYR A 143 -10.27 -13.14 -5.87
C TYR A 143 -9.36 -12.04 -5.29
N LEU A 144 -8.99 -11.05 -6.07
CA LEU A 144 -8.09 -9.98 -5.64
C LEU A 144 -8.64 -9.15 -4.48
N PRO A 145 -9.93 -8.75 -4.44
CA PRO A 145 -10.50 -8.07 -3.27
C PRO A 145 -10.40 -8.90 -1.98
N VAL A 146 -10.55 -10.23 -2.08
CA VAL A 146 -10.43 -11.13 -0.92
C VAL A 146 -9.00 -11.10 -0.37
N LEU A 147 -8.00 -11.12 -1.25
CA LEU A 147 -6.58 -11.01 -0.87
C LEU A 147 -6.27 -9.66 -0.22
N VAL A 148 -6.78 -8.57 -0.78
CA VAL A 148 -6.61 -7.23 -0.20
C VAL A 148 -7.25 -7.13 1.17
N LEU A 149 -8.48 -7.62 1.33
CA LEU A 149 -9.17 -7.60 2.62
C LEU A 149 -8.43 -8.44 3.68
N SER A 150 -7.98 -9.65 3.33
CA SER A 150 -7.23 -10.49 4.27
C SER A 150 -5.92 -9.82 4.71
N LEU A 151 -5.21 -9.18 3.78
CA LEU A 151 -3.98 -8.44 4.09
C LEU A 151 -4.25 -7.22 4.98
N LEU A 152 -5.36 -6.49 4.75
CA LEU A 152 -5.77 -5.37 5.59
C LEU A 152 -6.02 -5.82 7.04
N TRP A 153 -6.72 -6.95 7.23
CA TRP A 153 -6.98 -7.50 8.56
C TRP A 153 -5.70 -7.90 9.28
N ILE A 154 -4.78 -8.58 8.58
CA ILE A 154 -3.48 -8.97 9.12
C ILE A 154 -2.67 -7.73 9.48
N SER A 155 -2.56 -6.76 8.56
CA SER A 155 -1.82 -5.52 8.78
C SER A 155 -2.36 -4.72 9.97
N MET A 156 -3.69 -4.71 10.16
CA MET A 156 -4.34 -4.03 11.27
C MET A 156 -3.98 -4.69 12.62
N GLY A 157 -4.08 -6.02 12.71
CA GLY A 157 -3.72 -6.76 13.91
C GLY A 157 -2.25 -6.58 14.28
N VAL A 158 -1.35 -6.71 13.31
CA VAL A 158 0.09 -6.54 13.52
C VAL A 158 0.43 -5.09 13.89
N SER A 159 -0.19 -4.10 13.25
CA SER A 159 0.04 -2.68 13.57
C SER A 159 -0.37 -2.33 14.99
N TRP A 160 -1.46 -2.89 15.52
CA TRP A 160 -1.85 -2.69 16.92
C TRP A 160 -0.85 -3.30 17.90
N ILE A 161 -0.38 -4.52 17.62
CA ILE A 161 0.64 -5.17 18.45
C ILE A 161 1.93 -4.34 18.45
N LEU A 162 2.43 -3.96 17.28
CA LEU A 162 3.68 -3.22 17.15
C LEU A 162 3.60 -1.82 17.75
N SER A 163 2.47 -1.13 17.61
CA SER A 163 2.29 0.19 18.21
C SER A 163 2.24 0.14 19.73
N SER A 164 1.75 -0.95 20.33
CA SER A 164 1.77 -1.14 21.78
C SER A 164 3.15 -1.49 22.33
N LEU A 165 4.00 -2.13 21.52
CA LEU A 165 5.39 -2.46 21.90
C LEU A 165 6.35 -1.29 21.69
N GLY A 166 6.00 -0.31 20.88
CA GLY A 166 6.84 0.84 20.55
C GLY A 166 6.69 2.05 21.49
N VAL A 167 5.93 1.92 22.56
CA VAL A 167 5.65 2.99 23.55
C VAL A 167 6.66 3.00 24.70
#